data_d3b161ba43ccce6e9016ae7507777dc8
#
_entry.id   d3b161ba43ccce6e9016ae7507777dc8
#
_cell.length_a   1.000
_cell.length_b   1.000
_cell.length_c   1.000
_cell.angle_alpha   90.00
_cell.angle_beta   90.00
_cell.angle_gamma   90.00
#
_symmetry.space_group_name_H-M   'P 1'
#
loop_
_entity.id
_entity.type
_entity.pdbx_description
1 polymer ?
#
loop_
_entity_poly.entity_id
_entity_poly.type
_entity_poly.pdbx_seq_one_letter_code
_entity_poly.pdbx_strand_id
1 'polypeptide(L)'
;MARHMIAAQFNDYAAAHRAFCELIQTGIRPNDISIVAGDRSNSQGSRDLGILEKDAERYRRAVRRGRTILAVEADEAARTQVLEIIDHHTPIEIEEAAAAE
;
A
#
# COMPACT_ATOMS: atom_id res chain seq x y z
N MET A 1 16.92 -12.52 -1.22
CA MET A 1 16.74 -11.16 -1.21
C MET A 1 15.63 -10.75 -0.36
N ALA A 2 15.78 -9.72 0.38
CA ALA A 2 14.76 -9.32 1.32
C ALA A 2 13.70 -8.53 0.60
N ARG A 3 12.47 -8.79 0.93
CA ARG A 3 11.37 -8.00 0.41
C ARG A 3 10.61 -7.41 1.57
N HIS A 4 10.01 -6.28 1.35
CA HIS A 4 9.32 -5.56 2.38
C HIS A 4 7.90 -5.25 1.94
N MET A 5 6.97 -5.30 2.86
CA MET A 5 5.60 -4.92 2.58
C MET A 5 5.38 -3.57 3.24
N ILE A 6 5.03 -2.58 2.45
CA ILE A 6 4.81 -1.24 2.96
C ILE A 6 3.33 -0.93 2.80
N ALA A 7 2.68 -0.61 3.89
CA ALA A 7 1.25 -0.32 3.86
C ALA A 7 1.02 1.10 4.34
N ALA A 8 0.27 1.87 3.60
CA ALA A 8 0.00 3.25 3.94
C ALA A 8 -1.49 3.51 3.95
N GLN A 9 -1.94 4.30 4.90
CA GLN A 9 -3.35 4.69 4.96
C GLN A 9 -3.46 6.12 4.48
N PHE A 10 -4.44 6.37 3.63
CA PHE A 10 -4.70 7.72 3.13
C PHE A 10 -6.12 8.13 3.46
N ASN A 11 -6.34 9.44 3.58
CA ASN A 11 -7.67 9.93 3.86
C ASN A 11 -8.60 9.78 2.69
N ASP A 12 -8.11 9.80 1.49
CA ASP A 12 -9.00 9.65 0.36
C ASP A 12 -8.36 8.82 -0.73
N TYR A 13 -9.19 8.33 -1.60
CA TYR A 13 -8.74 7.46 -2.67
C TYR A 13 -7.87 8.21 -3.66
N ALA A 14 -8.15 9.47 -3.90
CA ALA A 14 -7.40 10.22 -4.91
C ALA A 14 -5.93 10.32 -4.54
N ALA A 15 -5.62 10.56 -3.27
CA ALA A 15 -4.24 10.65 -2.86
C ALA A 15 -3.53 9.30 -3.03
N ALA A 16 -4.19 8.22 -2.64
CA ALA A 16 -3.61 6.90 -2.79
C ALA A 16 -3.41 6.56 -4.26
N HIS A 17 -4.33 6.96 -5.11
CA HIS A 17 -4.23 6.66 -6.53
C HIS A 17 -3.09 7.44 -7.16
N ARG A 18 -2.86 8.66 -6.75
CA ARG A 18 -1.73 9.42 -7.27
C ARG A 18 -0.41 8.76 -6.88
N ALA A 19 -0.32 8.26 -5.65
CA ALA A 19 0.86 7.55 -5.23
C ALA A 19 1.02 6.26 -6.05
N PHE A 20 -0.08 5.57 -6.30
CA PHE A 20 -0.04 4.35 -7.11
C PHE A 20 0.51 4.66 -8.50
N CYS A 21 0.03 5.71 -9.14
CA CYS A 21 0.48 6.06 -10.47
C CYS A 21 1.97 6.40 -10.49
N GLU A 22 2.42 7.11 -9.49
CA GLU A 22 3.82 7.47 -9.45
C GLU A 22 4.69 6.24 -9.23
N LEU A 23 4.25 5.31 -8.40
CA LEU A 23 4.99 4.08 -8.19
C LEU A 23 5.12 3.29 -9.51
N ILE A 24 4.05 3.23 -10.28
CA ILE A 24 4.10 2.55 -11.56
C ILE A 24 5.11 3.24 -12.48
N GLN A 25 5.12 4.55 -12.47
CA GLN A 25 6.02 5.28 -13.33
C GLN A 25 7.48 5.06 -12.98
N THR A 26 7.77 4.73 -11.73
CA THR A 26 9.15 4.51 -11.35
C THR A 26 9.57 3.05 -11.54
N GLY A 27 8.67 2.22 -12.02
CA GLY A 27 9.05 0.85 -12.33
C GLY A 27 8.52 -0.23 -11.42
N ILE A 28 7.73 0.12 -10.43
CA ILE A 28 7.14 -0.89 -9.56
C ILE A 28 6.03 -1.56 -10.34
N ARG A 29 6.00 -2.88 -10.30
CA ARG A 29 5.02 -3.60 -11.09
C ARG A 29 3.64 -3.50 -10.48
N PRO A 30 2.60 -3.39 -11.29
CA PRO A 30 1.25 -3.31 -10.74
C PRO A 30 0.88 -4.51 -9.88
N ASN A 31 1.44 -5.67 -10.17
CA ASN A 31 1.13 -6.85 -9.37
C ASN A 31 1.67 -6.76 -7.96
N ASP A 32 2.59 -5.86 -7.72
CA ASP A 32 3.17 -5.70 -6.38
C ASP A 32 2.46 -4.60 -5.60
N ILE A 33 1.42 -4.01 -6.14
CA ILE A 33 0.72 -2.92 -5.48
C ILE A 33 -0.76 -3.25 -5.36
N SER A 34 -1.34 -2.97 -4.22
CA SER A 34 -2.77 -3.18 -4.01
C SER A 34 -3.38 -1.93 -3.39
N ILE A 35 -4.56 -1.56 -3.83
CA ILE A 35 -5.29 -0.44 -3.24
C ILE A 35 -6.64 -0.96 -2.80
N VAL A 36 -7.01 -0.68 -1.57
CA VAL A 36 -8.31 -1.09 -1.06
C VAL A 36 -9.00 0.12 -0.48
N ALA A 37 -10.19 0.39 -0.95
CA ALA A 37 -10.98 1.49 -0.44
C ALA A 37 -12.35 0.97 -0.09
N GLY A 38 -12.97 1.61 0.83
CA GLY A 38 -14.21 1.14 1.38
C GLY A 38 -15.27 0.82 0.38
N ASP A 39 -15.67 1.72 -0.41
CA ASP A 39 -16.69 1.49 -1.32
C ASP A 39 -16.19 1.04 -2.63
N ARG A 40 -14.97 1.09 -2.89
CA ARG A 40 -14.49 0.74 -4.12
C ARG A 40 -13.50 -0.22 -3.93
N SER A 41 -13.74 -1.33 -3.71
CA SER A 41 -12.75 -2.31 -3.53
C SER A 41 -12.25 -2.57 -4.85
N ASN A 42 -11.45 -1.81 -5.31
CA ASN A 42 -10.97 -2.01 -6.45
C ASN A 42 -9.74 -2.54 -6.37
N SER A 43 -9.52 -3.58 -6.17
CA SER A 43 -8.36 -4.08 -5.94
C SER A 43 -7.80 -4.63 -7.06
N GLN A 44 -6.88 -4.13 -7.51
CA GLN A 44 -6.14 -4.69 -8.36
C GLN A 44 -5.42 -5.64 -7.67
N GLY A 45 -5.28 -6.60 -7.87
CA GLY A 45 -4.52 -7.46 -7.18
C GLY A 45 -5.10 -8.04 -6.11
N SER A 46 -5.93 -7.81 -5.87
CA SER A 46 -6.70 -8.26 -4.94
C SER A 46 -6.43 -9.36 -4.12
N ARG A 47 -5.45 -9.71 -3.79
CA ARG A 47 -5.28 -10.66 -2.93
C ARG A 47 -5.22 -10.07 -1.73
N ASP A 48 -5.31 -10.57 -0.77
CA ASP A 48 -5.22 -10.10 0.42
C ASP A 48 -4.19 -9.28 0.42
N LEU A 49 -4.07 -8.23 0.86
CA LEU A 49 -3.06 -7.33 0.82
C LEU A 49 -1.77 -7.85 1.24
N GLY A 50 -1.56 -9.06 1.45
CA GLY A 50 -0.32 -9.56 1.93
C GLY A 50 0.04 -8.94 3.23
N ILE A 51 -0.87 -8.31 3.86
CA ILE A 51 -0.62 -7.71 5.12
C ILE A 51 -0.61 -8.76 6.15
N LEU A 52 0.19 -8.61 7.16
CA LEU A 52 0.26 -9.57 8.20
C LEU A 52 -1.11 -9.78 8.77
N GLU A 53 -1.46 -11.05 8.98
CA GLU A 53 -2.76 -11.34 9.46
C GLU A 53 -3.12 -10.62 10.72
N LYS A 54 -2.18 -10.39 11.56
CA LYS A 54 -2.46 -9.73 12.82
C LYS A 54 -2.88 -8.29 12.61
N ASP A 55 -2.52 -7.69 11.45
CA ASP A 55 -2.90 -6.33 11.19
C ASP A 55 -4.11 -6.23 10.30
N ALA A 56 -4.60 -7.34 9.79
CA ALA A 56 -5.70 -7.30 8.84
C ALA A 56 -6.94 -6.65 9.42
N GLU A 57 -7.23 -6.93 10.67
CA GLU A 57 -8.42 -6.37 11.28
C GLU A 57 -8.31 -4.86 11.41
N ARG A 58 -7.13 -4.36 11.73
CA ARG A 58 -6.93 -2.94 11.84
C ARG A 58 -7.12 -2.25 10.51
N TYR A 59 -6.63 -2.86 9.44
CA TYR A 59 -6.79 -2.27 8.13
C TYR A 59 -8.25 -2.34 7.65
N ARG A 60 -8.96 -3.43 7.97
CA ARG A 60 -10.36 -3.50 7.61
C ARG A 60 -11.14 -2.42 8.33
N ARG A 61 -10.78 -2.13 9.57
CA ARG A 61 -11.46 -1.11 10.33
C ARG A 61 -11.21 0.26 9.71
N ALA A 62 -9.98 0.51 9.27
CA ALA A 62 -9.66 1.78 8.63
C ALA A 62 -10.46 1.96 7.35
N VAL A 63 -10.59 0.90 6.56
CA VAL A 63 -11.34 0.97 5.32
C VAL A 63 -12.81 1.26 5.61
N ARG A 64 -13.34 0.66 6.66
CA ARG A 64 -14.74 0.93 7.02
C ARG A 64 -14.94 2.37 7.45
N ARG A 65 -13.89 3.05 7.86
CA ARG A 65 -14.02 4.45 8.23
C ARG A 65 -13.79 5.35 7.03
N GLY A 66 -13.70 4.81 5.85
CA GLY A 66 -13.54 5.62 4.66
C GLY A 66 -12.12 5.85 4.22
N ARG A 67 -11.16 5.22 4.87
CA ARG A 67 -9.78 5.40 4.47
C ARG A 67 -9.40 4.45 3.36
N THR A 68 -8.33 4.78 2.67
CA THR A 68 -7.83 3.95 1.59
C THR A 68 -6.48 3.38 2.00
N ILE A 69 -6.27 2.10 1.76
CA ILE A 69 -5.01 1.45 2.08
C ILE A 69 -4.27 1.17 0.79
N LEU A 70 -3.00 1.58 0.75
CA LEU A 70 -2.14 1.29 -0.37
C LEU A 70 -1.03 0.38 0.14
N ALA A 71 -0.91 -0.80 -0.42
CA ALA A 71 0.12 -1.75 0.02
C ALA A 71 1.05 -2.04 -1.14
N VAL A 72 2.34 -2.02 -0.88
CA VAL A 72 3.34 -2.19 -1.92
C VAL A 72 4.36 -3.19 -1.43
N GLU A 73 4.70 -4.16 -2.28
CA GLU A 73 5.76 -5.09 -1.96
C GLU A 73 6.99 -4.64 -2.71
N ALA A 74 8.08 -4.41 -2.04
CA ALA A 74 9.29 -3.89 -2.67
C ALA A 74 10.52 -4.60 -2.14
N ASP A 75 11.53 -4.73 -2.99
CA ASP A 75 12.76 -5.34 -2.52
C ASP A 75 13.59 -4.25 -1.82
N GLU A 76 14.70 -4.65 -1.29
CA GLU A 76 15.53 -3.74 -0.51
C GLU A 76 15.98 -2.54 -1.34
N ALA A 77 16.27 -2.76 -2.60
CA ALA A 77 16.77 -1.68 -3.43
C ALA A 77 15.70 -0.62 -3.70
N ALA A 78 14.44 -1.03 -3.80
CA ALA A 78 13.38 -0.08 -4.11
C ALA A 78 12.73 0.51 -2.86
N ARG A 79 13.01 -0.04 -1.71
CA ARG A 79 12.32 0.33 -0.49
C ARG A 79 12.34 1.82 -0.20
N THR A 80 13.51 2.44 -0.27
CA THR A 80 13.63 3.84 0.06
C THR A 80 12.84 4.70 -0.92
N GLN A 81 12.91 4.35 -2.18
CA GLN A 81 12.19 5.12 -3.18
C GLN A 81 10.69 5.00 -2.99
N VAL A 82 10.21 3.81 -2.66
CA VAL A 82 8.79 3.60 -2.43
C VAL A 82 8.32 4.43 -1.24
N LEU A 83 9.11 4.42 -0.16
CA LEU A 83 8.75 5.20 1.01
C LEU A 83 8.71 6.68 0.72
N GLU A 84 9.65 7.16 -0.08
CA GLU A 84 9.68 8.57 -0.41
C GLU A 84 8.47 8.97 -1.25
N ILE A 85 8.09 8.13 -2.20
CA ILE A 85 6.96 8.43 -3.04
C ILE A 85 5.68 8.47 -2.21
N ILE A 86 5.50 7.47 -1.36
CA ILE A 86 4.28 7.42 -0.55
C ILE A 86 4.22 8.62 0.39
N ASP A 87 5.36 8.93 1.02
CA ASP A 87 5.38 10.03 1.96
C ASP A 87 5.06 11.37 1.30
N HIS A 88 5.41 11.49 0.04
CA HIS A 88 5.15 12.71 -0.68
C HIS A 88 3.66 12.97 -0.84
N HIS A 89 2.84 11.97 -0.76
CA HIS A 89 1.40 12.11 -0.94
C HIS A 89 0.64 12.17 0.39
N THR A 90 1.36 12.49 1.46
CA THR A 90 0.80 12.76 2.79
C THR A 90 -0.12 11.68 3.32
N PRO A 91 0.38 10.51 3.54
CA PRO A 91 -0.44 9.45 4.14
C PRO A 91 -0.73 9.76 5.60
N ILE A 92 -1.76 9.14 6.15
CA ILE A 92 -2.04 9.28 7.55
C ILE A 92 -1.04 8.45 8.33
N GLU A 93 -0.69 7.30 7.82
CA GLU A 93 0.18 6.41 8.55
C GLU A 93 0.87 5.48 7.58
N ILE A 94 2.12 5.12 7.82
CA ILE A 94 2.85 4.17 7.01
C ILE A 94 3.39 3.10 7.93
N GLU A 95 3.21 1.85 7.54
CA GLU A 95 3.77 0.74 8.29
C GLU A 95 4.56 -0.14 7.37
N GLU A 96 5.60 -0.75 7.88
CA GLU A 96 6.46 -1.55 7.08
C GLU A 96 6.73 -2.85 7.80
N ALA A 97 6.75 -3.95 7.08
CA ALA A 97 7.06 -5.25 7.65
C ALA A 97 7.81 -6.07 6.62
N ALA A 98 8.55 -7.06 7.08
CA ALA A 98 9.22 -7.94 6.17
C ALA A 98 8.16 -8.79 5.49
N ALA A 99 8.26 -8.92 4.19
CA ALA A 99 7.28 -9.71 3.49
C ALA A 99 7.61 -11.18 3.70
N ALA A 100 6.59 -11.98 3.81
CA ALA A 100 6.82 -13.38 4.02
C ALA A 100 7.31 -13.94 2.73
N GLU A 101 8.23 -14.86 2.82
CA GLU A 101 8.76 -15.38 1.65
C GLU A 101 8.14 -16.57 1.23
#